data_420390cef7d274ee5d710f518db47bbe
#
_entry.id   420390cef7d274ee5d710f518db47bbe
#
_cell.length_a   1.000
_cell.length_b   1.000
_cell.length_c   1.000
_cell.angle_alpha   90.00
_cell.angle_beta   90.00
_cell.angle_gamma   90.00
#
_symmetry.space_group_name_H-M   'P 1'
#
loop_
_entity.id
_entity.type
_entity.pdbx_description
1 polymer ?
#
loop_
_entity_poly.entity_id
_entity_poly.type
_entity_poly.pdbx_seq_one_letter_code
_entity_poly.pdbx_strand_id
1 'polypeptide(L)'
;SVVFEPSEFGAAVGGVLNGVAWVLITGRHERGLGPALMWALRNNATALKLFTDQNAGDLARGSKNFNFTIEVFAVDSSTAVSVATPSLAKAVEVSVADEMFAAFIKSSGAEVIREHGVMSGEVVGLEVCRVVPGESGDSRIEIGVGVHDRETFQLVHGQTATIESLRRVVTEVAARRVVGAQVHPLNQLARERILRHVVCQSPNLVGAQSLSAAQPPSRRRNLKEIVPCVASGISQTGQKVVVIFSVGIDPDVVAFGADAREQINSNAELVFACPTRDIVPAVTKLAEMLNKP
;
A
#
# COMPACT_ATOMS: atom_id res chain seq x y z
N SER A 1 33.72 28.35 -5.03
CA SER A 1 33.20 27.00 -5.08
C SER A 1 32.60 26.66 -3.71
N VAL A 2 31.31 26.45 -3.67
CA VAL A 2 30.65 26.02 -2.45
C VAL A 2 30.92 24.52 -2.33
N VAL A 3 31.57 24.10 -1.26
CA VAL A 3 31.83 22.68 -0.99
C VAL A 3 30.55 22.09 -0.45
N PHE A 4 29.96 21.23 -1.21
CA PHE A 4 28.79 20.44 -0.83
C PHE A 4 29.31 19.09 -0.27
N GLU A 5 29.10 18.84 1.01
CA GLU A 5 29.45 17.54 1.63
C GLU A 5 28.25 16.62 1.56
N PRO A 6 28.22 15.64 0.64
CA PRO A 6 27.14 14.68 0.56
C PRO A 6 27.22 13.67 1.70
N SER A 7 26.07 13.28 2.24
CA SER A 7 25.94 12.18 3.18
C SER A 7 24.98 11.12 2.64
N GLU A 8 25.30 9.84 2.87
CA GLU A 8 24.46 8.71 2.48
C GLU A 8 23.44 8.42 3.57
N PHE A 9 22.21 8.09 3.16
CA PHE A 9 21.17 7.61 4.05
C PHE A 9 20.22 6.66 3.30
N GLY A 10 20.17 5.41 3.74
CA GLY A 10 19.45 4.36 3.01
C GLY A 10 19.96 4.21 1.57
N ALA A 11 19.07 4.37 0.59
CA ALA A 11 19.40 4.32 -0.84
C ALA A 11 19.54 5.73 -1.46
N ALA A 12 19.71 6.75 -0.65
CA ALA A 12 19.81 8.13 -1.09
C ALA A 12 21.12 8.78 -0.67
N VAL A 13 21.50 9.81 -1.42
CA VAL A 13 22.62 10.70 -1.09
C VAL A 13 22.08 12.12 -1.03
N GLY A 14 22.43 12.86 0.02
CA GLY A 14 21.94 14.23 0.19
C GLY A 14 22.97 15.17 0.77
N GLY A 15 22.71 16.47 0.62
CA GLY A 15 23.45 17.54 1.24
C GLY A 15 22.59 18.80 1.37
N VAL A 16 22.95 19.70 2.28
CA VAL A 16 22.21 20.95 2.49
C VAL A 16 23.05 22.13 2.06
N LEU A 17 22.47 23.01 1.26
CA LEU A 17 23.07 24.25 0.81
C LEU A 17 22.08 25.41 0.96
N ASN A 18 22.45 26.44 1.69
CA ASN A 18 21.63 27.64 1.91
C ASN A 18 20.19 27.32 2.41
N GLY A 19 20.05 26.33 3.31
CA GLY A 19 18.76 25.91 3.85
C GLY A 19 17.93 25.01 2.90
N VAL A 20 18.43 24.67 1.73
CA VAL A 20 17.79 23.76 0.78
C VAL A 20 18.47 22.40 0.86
N ALA A 21 17.69 21.34 1.11
CA ALA A 21 18.14 19.96 1.00
C ALA A 21 18.14 19.53 -0.46
N TRP A 22 19.23 18.93 -0.90
CA TRP A 22 19.39 18.33 -2.22
C TRP A 22 19.55 16.83 -2.03
N VAL A 23 18.64 16.04 -2.52
CA VAL A 23 18.61 14.59 -2.31
C VAL A 23 18.49 13.87 -3.63
N LEU A 24 19.41 12.93 -3.88
CA LEU A 24 19.37 12.03 -5.02
C LEU A 24 18.96 10.62 -4.54
N ILE A 25 17.91 10.09 -5.13
CA ILE A 25 17.47 8.71 -4.95
C ILE A 25 17.74 7.95 -6.25
N THR A 26 18.53 6.89 -6.19
CA THR A 26 18.86 6.04 -7.35
C THR A 26 18.35 4.62 -7.15
N GLY A 27 18.04 3.94 -8.27
CA GLY A 27 17.59 2.56 -8.28
C GLY A 27 16.06 2.40 -8.22
N ARG A 28 15.59 1.16 -8.13
CA ARG A 28 14.15 0.80 -8.22
C ARG A 28 13.34 1.17 -6.97
N HIS A 29 13.44 2.38 -6.51
CA HIS A 29 12.68 2.84 -5.36
C HIS A 29 11.45 3.62 -5.84
N GLU A 30 10.27 2.98 -5.78
CA GLU A 30 8.97 3.65 -5.99
C GLU A 30 8.59 4.53 -4.81
N ARG A 31 9.43 4.51 -3.77
CA ARG A 31 9.22 5.11 -2.47
C ARG A 31 10.53 5.81 -2.08
N GLY A 32 10.46 6.86 -1.34
CA GLY A 32 11.66 7.59 -0.90
C GLY A 32 11.39 9.04 -0.53
N LEU A 33 10.17 9.52 -0.75
CA LEU A 33 9.77 10.87 -0.38
C LEU A 33 9.80 11.06 1.15
N GLY A 34 9.24 10.10 1.90
CA GLY A 34 9.23 10.15 3.36
C GLY A 34 10.62 10.16 3.97
N PRO A 35 11.52 9.23 3.65
CA PRO A 35 12.91 9.28 4.09
C PRO A 35 13.65 10.55 3.70
N ALA A 36 13.46 11.07 2.48
CA ALA A 36 14.09 12.33 2.04
C ALA A 36 13.58 13.54 2.84
N LEU A 37 12.28 13.63 3.10
CA LEU A 37 11.71 14.66 3.95
C LEU A 37 12.21 14.58 5.40
N MET A 38 12.22 13.38 5.99
CA MET A 38 12.76 13.18 7.33
C MET A 38 14.23 13.60 7.41
N TRP A 39 15.03 13.26 6.41
CA TRP A 39 16.43 13.64 6.36
C TRP A 39 16.58 15.17 6.22
N ALA A 40 15.80 15.81 5.35
CA ALA A 40 15.81 17.26 5.17
C ALA A 40 15.45 17.98 6.49
N LEU A 41 14.40 17.54 7.18
CA LEU A 41 13.98 18.10 8.47
C LEU A 41 15.03 17.94 9.58
N ARG A 42 15.70 16.78 9.64
CA ARG A 42 16.80 16.54 10.61
C ARG A 42 17.98 17.46 10.38
N ASN A 43 18.21 17.86 9.14
CA ASN A 43 19.28 18.81 8.77
C ASN A 43 18.79 20.27 8.71
N ASN A 44 17.64 20.59 9.32
CA ASN A 44 17.05 21.93 9.40
C ASN A 44 16.86 22.62 8.04
N ALA A 45 16.61 21.84 6.99
CA ALA A 45 16.27 22.39 5.69
C ALA A 45 14.86 22.95 5.67
N THR A 46 14.65 24.04 4.92
CA THR A 46 13.35 24.69 4.72
C THR A 46 12.73 24.37 3.38
N ALA A 47 13.49 23.72 2.49
CA ALA A 47 13.03 23.25 1.18
C ALA A 47 13.79 21.97 0.79
N LEU A 48 13.21 21.20 -0.12
CA LEU A 48 13.78 19.96 -0.64
C LEU A 48 13.77 19.98 -2.18
N LYS A 49 14.91 19.71 -2.78
CA LYS A 49 15.04 19.35 -4.19
C LYS A 49 15.36 17.87 -4.29
N LEU A 50 14.43 17.11 -4.84
CA LEU A 50 14.50 15.66 -4.93
C LEU A 50 14.80 15.25 -6.37
N PHE A 51 15.88 14.52 -6.55
CA PHE A 51 16.35 14.01 -7.82
C PHE A 51 16.19 12.50 -7.87
N THR A 52 15.66 11.96 -8.97
CA THR A 52 15.47 10.51 -9.12
C THR A 52 15.59 10.09 -10.59
N ASP A 53 16.12 8.90 -10.81
CA ASP A 53 16.19 8.25 -12.12
C ASP A 53 14.92 7.46 -12.46
N GLN A 54 14.01 7.26 -11.48
CA GLN A 54 12.77 6.50 -11.66
C GLN A 54 11.60 7.11 -10.86
N ASN A 55 10.39 6.90 -11.36
CA ASN A 55 9.13 7.25 -10.65
C ASN A 55 9.00 8.72 -10.21
N ALA A 56 9.68 9.63 -10.90
CA ALA A 56 9.66 11.05 -10.57
C ALA A 56 8.24 11.64 -10.53
N GLY A 57 7.34 11.14 -11.37
CA GLY A 57 5.93 11.55 -11.38
C GLY A 57 5.20 11.21 -10.08
N ASP A 58 5.39 10.00 -9.54
CA ASP A 58 4.74 9.58 -8.29
C ASP A 58 5.30 10.37 -7.09
N LEU A 59 6.61 10.62 -7.07
CA LEU A 59 7.23 11.46 -6.05
C LEU A 59 6.74 12.91 -6.13
N ALA A 60 6.61 13.47 -7.35
CA ALA A 60 6.06 14.81 -7.56
C ALA A 60 4.58 14.91 -7.14
N ARG A 61 3.79 13.86 -7.35
CA ARG A 61 2.41 13.81 -6.87
C ARG A 61 2.36 13.77 -5.34
N GLY A 62 3.07 12.84 -4.72
CA GLY A 62 3.12 12.70 -3.27
C GLY A 62 3.62 13.96 -2.57
N SER A 63 4.58 14.69 -3.18
CA SER A 63 5.15 15.92 -2.62
C SER A 63 4.14 17.04 -2.42
N LYS A 64 3.10 17.12 -3.26
CA LYS A 64 2.05 18.15 -3.16
C LYS A 64 1.16 18.01 -1.92
N ASN A 65 1.18 16.85 -1.30
CA ASN A 65 0.37 16.59 -0.11
C ASN A 65 0.96 17.24 1.17
N PHE A 66 2.20 17.74 1.10
CA PHE A 66 2.91 18.26 2.27
C PHE A 66 2.98 19.80 2.27
N ASN A 67 2.81 20.39 3.45
CA ASN A 67 3.09 21.80 3.70
C ASN A 67 4.61 22.01 3.85
N PHE A 68 5.33 21.74 2.79
CA PHE A 68 6.77 21.90 2.67
C PHE A 68 7.13 22.16 1.20
N THR A 69 8.09 23.05 0.97
CA THR A 69 8.52 23.35 -0.41
C THR A 69 9.33 22.18 -0.97
N ILE A 70 8.80 21.47 -1.94
CA ILE A 70 9.44 20.31 -2.57
C ILE A 70 9.40 20.47 -4.08
N GLU A 71 10.55 20.37 -4.72
CA GLU A 71 10.70 20.30 -6.17
C GLU A 71 11.26 18.93 -6.55
N VAL A 72 10.66 18.27 -7.53
CA VAL A 72 11.09 16.94 -7.99
C VAL A 72 11.63 17.02 -9.40
N PHE A 73 12.78 16.40 -9.62
CA PHE A 73 13.49 16.36 -10.88
C PHE A 73 13.71 14.91 -11.31
N ALA A 74 13.37 14.62 -12.55
CA ALA A 74 13.81 13.41 -13.23
C ALA A 74 15.27 13.60 -13.68
N VAL A 75 16.11 12.63 -13.37
CA VAL A 75 17.53 12.64 -13.79
C VAL A 75 17.80 11.54 -14.81
N ASP A 76 18.53 11.91 -15.79
CA ASP A 76 19.20 11.06 -16.75
C ASP A 76 20.72 11.28 -16.56
N SER A 77 21.57 10.53 -17.22
CA SER A 77 23.04 10.53 -17.06
C SER A 77 23.70 11.91 -16.99
N SER A 78 23.10 12.94 -17.58
CA SER A 78 23.69 14.28 -17.69
C SER A 78 22.73 15.45 -17.45
N THR A 79 21.45 15.20 -17.32
CA THR A 79 20.43 16.25 -17.21
C THR A 79 19.45 16.01 -16.06
N ALA A 80 18.94 17.10 -15.48
CA ALA A 80 17.86 17.07 -14.50
C ALA A 80 16.72 17.95 -15.03
N VAL A 81 15.54 17.37 -15.17
CA VAL A 81 14.34 18.05 -15.69
C VAL A 81 13.27 18.08 -14.61
N SER A 82 12.72 19.26 -14.33
CA SER A 82 11.61 19.41 -13.41
C SER A 82 10.38 18.63 -13.91
N VAL A 83 9.73 17.92 -12.99
CA VAL A 83 8.62 17.04 -13.31
C VAL A 83 7.29 17.70 -12.98
N ALA A 84 6.41 17.76 -13.97
CA ALA A 84 5.02 18.13 -13.73
C ALA A 84 4.33 17.05 -12.91
N THR A 85 3.44 17.45 -12.02
CA THR A 85 2.69 16.51 -11.19
C THR A 85 1.62 15.81 -12.03
N PRO A 86 1.69 14.48 -12.18
CA PRO A 86 0.62 13.74 -12.82
C PRO A 86 -0.61 13.69 -11.93
N SER A 87 -1.79 13.60 -12.53
CA SER A 87 -3.01 13.27 -11.79
C SER A 87 -2.94 11.83 -11.26
N LEU A 88 -3.56 11.60 -10.12
CA LEU A 88 -3.73 10.24 -9.60
C LEU A 88 -4.59 9.42 -10.58
N ALA A 89 -4.14 8.20 -10.86
CA ALA A 89 -4.92 7.30 -11.69
C ALA A 89 -6.26 6.97 -10.99
N LYS A 90 -7.35 6.96 -11.78
CA LYS A 90 -8.64 6.53 -11.25
C LYS A 90 -8.59 5.08 -10.81
N ALA A 91 -9.36 4.75 -9.77
CA ALA A 91 -9.55 3.37 -9.35
C ALA A 91 -10.09 2.54 -10.53
N VAL A 92 -9.50 1.37 -10.72
CA VAL A 92 -9.96 0.41 -11.73
C VAL A 92 -10.95 -0.52 -11.06
N GLU A 93 -12.18 -0.52 -11.58
CA GLU A 93 -13.24 -1.41 -11.10
C GLU A 93 -13.07 -2.83 -11.62
N VAL A 94 -13.55 -3.80 -10.85
CA VAL A 94 -13.63 -5.20 -11.27
C VAL A 94 -14.67 -5.32 -12.40
N SER A 95 -14.41 -6.15 -13.39
CA SER A 95 -15.34 -6.35 -14.51
C SER A 95 -16.65 -6.98 -14.03
N VAL A 96 -17.75 -6.70 -14.74
CA VAL A 96 -19.06 -7.32 -14.46
C VAL A 96 -18.99 -8.86 -14.58
N ALA A 97 -18.17 -9.36 -15.50
CA ALA A 97 -17.95 -10.80 -15.67
C ALA A 97 -17.27 -11.43 -14.45
N ASP A 98 -16.33 -10.71 -13.81
CA ASP A 98 -15.63 -11.22 -12.63
C ASP A 98 -16.51 -11.15 -11.38
N GLU A 99 -17.47 -10.21 -11.31
CA GLU A 99 -18.40 -10.08 -10.17
C GLU A 99 -19.23 -11.36 -9.90
N MET A 100 -19.49 -12.17 -10.90
CA MET A 100 -20.19 -13.46 -10.73
C MET A 100 -19.44 -14.42 -9.79
N PHE A 101 -18.12 -14.27 -9.63
CA PHE A 101 -17.33 -15.11 -8.72
C PHE A 101 -17.40 -14.68 -7.26
N ALA A 102 -17.96 -13.51 -6.95
CA ALA A 102 -18.05 -13.01 -5.58
C ALA A 102 -18.82 -13.99 -4.66
N ALA A 103 -19.94 -14.53 -5.13
CA ALA A 103 -20.74 -15.50 -4.38
C ALA A 103 -19.97 -16.80 -4.13
N PHE A 104 -19.21 -17.27 -5.12
CA PHE A 104 -18.37 -18.47 -5.01
C PHE A 104 -17.27 -18.27 -3.96
N ILE A 105 -16.53 -17.14 -4.01
CA ILE A 105 -15.49 -16.82 -3.03
C ILE A 105 -16.08 -16.71 -1.63
N LYS A 106 -17.20 -15.96 -1.47
CA LYS A 106 -17.86 -15.76 -0.17
C LYS A 106 -18.36 -17.08 0.42
N SER A 107 -18.92 -17.97 -0.38
CA SER A 107 -19.45 -19.27 0.08
C SER A 107 -18.35 -20.25 0.50
N SER A 108 -17.09 -20.01 0.12
CA SER A 108 -15.94 -20.76 0.62
C SER A 108 -15.49 -20.34 2.04
N GLY A 109 -15.96 -19.20 2.53
CA GLY A 109 -15.54 -18.58 3.78
C GLY A 109 -14.41 -17.55 3.62
N ALA A 110 -14.00 -17.24 2.38
CA ALA A 110 -13.04 -16.18 2.12
C ALA A 110 -13.72 -14.81 2.02
N GLU A 111 -13.00 -13.76 2.39
CA GLU A 111 -13.41 -12.37 2.22
C GLU A 111 -13.16 -11.93 0.76
N VAL A 112 -14.16 -11.32 0.13
CA VAL A 112 -14.04 -10.84 -1.26
C VAL A 112 -13.34 -9.49 -1.27
N ILE A 113 -12.21 -9.40 -1.94
CA ILE A 113 -11.41 -8.18 -2.09
C ILE A 113 -11.41 -7.74 -3.56
N ARG A 114 -11.55 -6.44 -3.77
CA ARG A 114 -11.56 -5.80 -5.09
C ARG A 114 -10.51 -4.71 -5.12
N GLU A 115 -9.39 -4.98 -5.78
CA GLU A 115 -8.27 -4.04 -5.89
C GLU A 115 -7.72 -4.04 -7.32
N HIS A 116 -7.53 -2.87 -7.93
CA HIS A 116 -6.91 -2.69 -9.26
C HIS A 116 -7.57 -3.51 -10.39
N GLY A 117 -8.89 -3.58 -10.39
CA GLY A 117 -9.65 -4.34 -11.38
C GLY A 117 -9.59 -5.85 -11.19
N VAL A 118 -9.01 -6.34 -10.11
CA VAL A 118 -8.89 -7.77 -9.82
C VAL A 118 -9.74 -8.14 -8.61
N MET A 119 -10.52 -9.22 -8.74
CA MET A 119 -11.20 -9.84 -7.62
C MET A 119 -10.37 -10.96 -7.04
N SER A 120 -10.23 -10.99 -5.73
CA SER A 120 -9.55 -12.05 -4.98
C SER A 120 -10.31 -12.44 -3.73
N GLY A 121 -9.99 -13.63 -3.20
CA GLY A 121 -10.45 -14.08 -1.89
C GLY A 121 -9.32 -14.03 -0.88
N GLU A 122 -9.57 -13.42 0.29
CA GLU A 122 -8.61 -13.37 1.39
C GLU A 122 -9.12 -14.12 2.61
N VAL A 123 -8.18 -14.71 3.36
CA VAL A 123 -8.42 -15.30 4.69
C VAL A 123 -7.48 -14.63 5.67
N VAL A 124 -8.03 -13.87 6.61
CA VAL A 124 -7.27 -13.06 7.57
C VAL A 124 -6.18 -12.25 6.85
N GLY A 125 -6.55 -11.60 5.74
CA GLY A 125 -5.67 -10.76 4.93
C GLY A 125 -4.67 -11.50 4.04
N LEU A 126 -4.76 -12.82 3.87
CA LEU A 126 -3.92 -13.57 2.94
C LEU A 126 -4.73 -14.02 1.72
N GLU A 127 -4.30 -13.65 0.53
CA GLU A 127 -4.91 -14.07 -0.71
C GLU A 127 -4.80 -15.59 -0.89
N VAL A 128 -5.95 -16.26 -1.02
CA VAL A 128 -6.08 -17.71 -1.21
C VAL A 128 -6.66 -18.09 -2.57
N CYS A 129 -7.22 -17.12 -3.28
CA CYS A 129 -7.66 -17.30 -4.66
C CYS A 129 -7.73 -15.95 -5.37
N ARG A 130 -7.72 -16.00 -6.71
CA ARG A 130 -7.78 -14.82 -7.57
C ARG A 130 -8.57 -15.14 -8.84
N VAL A 131 -9.39 -14.19 -9.27
CA VAL A 131 -10.01 -14.24 -10.60
C VAL A 131 -9.01 -13.73 -11.63
N VAL A 132 -8.80 -14.50 -12.68
CA VAL A 132 -7.88 -14.19 -13.77
C VAL A 132 -8.54 -14.43 -15.12
N PRO A 133 -8.07 -13.79 -16.21
CA PRO A 133 -8.53 -14.10 -17.55
C PRO A 133 -8.24 -15.57 -17.91
N GLY A 134 -9.20 -16.27 -18.48
CA GLY A 134 -9.04 -17.57 -19.07
C GLY A 134 -8.51 -17.51 -20.52
N GLU A 135 -8.12 -18.65 -21.06
CA GLU A 135 -7.55 -18.76 -22.41
C GLU A 135 -8.54 -18.38 -23.52
N SER A 136 -9.84 -18.59 -23.27
CA SER A 136 -10.91 -18.28 -24.21
C SER A 136 -11.50 -16.86 -24.07
N GLY A 137 -10.86 -16.02 -23.21
CA GLY A 137 -11.36 -14.66 -22.91
C GLY A 137 -12.47 -14.62 -21.86
N ASP A 138 -12.86 -15.74 -21.29
CA ASP A 138 -13.66 -15.89 -20.08
C ASP A 138 -12.82 -15.64 -18.82
N SER A 139 -13.47 -15.55 -17.67
CA SER A 139 -12.78 -15.44 -16.38
C SER A 139 -12.80 -16.77 -15.64
N ARG A 140 -11.72 -17.06 -14.91
CA ARG A 140 -11.60 -18.24 -14.06
C ARG A 140 -11.01 -17.91 -12.70
N ILE A 141 -11.24 -18.77 -11.71
CA ILE A 141 -10.61 -18.67 -10.39
C ILE A 141 -9.36 -19.57 -10.34
N GLU A 142 -8.26 -18.98 -9.91
CA GLU A 142 -7.04 -19.70 -9.52
C GLU A 142 -6.98 -19.78 -7.98
N ILE A 143 -6.75 -21.01 -7.45
CA ILE A 143 -6.70 -21.27 -6.01
C ILE A 143 -5.26 -21.48 -5.58
N GLY A 144 -4.85 -20.87 -4.47
CA GLY A 144 -3.52 -21.00 -3.86
C GLY A 144 -2.98 -19.70 -3.31
N VAL A 145 -1.96 -19.82 -2.46
CA VAL A 145 -1.27 -18.69 -1.81
C VAL A 145 -0.07 -18.26 -2.65
N GLY A 146 -0.22 -17.20 -3.43
CA GLY A 146 0.82 -16.72 -4.33
C GLY A 146 0.87 -17.47 -5.67
N VAL A 147 1.74 -17.01 -6.57
CA VAL A 147 1.79 -17.48 -7.96
C VAL A 147 2.16 -18.96 -8.04
N HIS A 148 3.25 -19.36 -7.39
CA HIS A 148 3.74 -20.74 -7.46
C HIS A 148 2.79 -21.78 -6.86
N ASP A 149 2.08 -21.41 -5.80
CA ASP A 149 1.10 -22.33 -5.19
C ASP A 149 -0.12 -22.49 -6.11
N ARG A 150 -0.55 -21.42 -6.78
CA ARG A 150 -1.62 -21.48 -7.78
C ARG A 150 -1.22 -22.31 -9.00
N GLU A 151 0.00 -22.14 -9.52
CA GLU A 151 0.52 -22.95 -10.62
C GLU A 151 0.58 -24.43 -10.25
N THR A 152 1.08 -24.76 -9.05
CA THR A 152 1.13 -26.12 -8.53
C THR A 152 -0.27 -26.71 -8.38
N PHE A 153 -1.22 -25.93 -7.85
CA PHE A 153 -2.61 -26.37 -7.71
C PHE A 153 -3.22 -26.73 -9.07
N GLN A 154 -2.99 -25.92 -10.10
CA GLN A 154 -3.46 -26.17 -11.46
C GLN A 154 -2.85 -27.43 -12.06
N LEU A 155 -1.55 -27.67 -11.86
CA LEU A 155 -0.87 -28.88 -12.34
C LEU A 155 -1.43 -30.17 -11.71
N VAL A 156 -1.79 -30.12 -10.43
CA VAL A 156 -2.26 -31.30 -9.68
C VAL A 156 -3.77 -31.54 -9.86
N HIS A 157 -4.56 -30.47 -9.90
CA HIS A 157 -6.03 -30.55 -9.87
C HIS A 157 -6.72 -30.10 -11.17
N GLY A 158 -5.94 -29.69 -12.18
CA GLY A 158 -6.46 -29.13 -13.43
C GLY A 158 -6.97 -27.70 -13.28
N GLN A 159 -7.59 -27.17 -14.34
CA GLN A 159 -8.05 -25.77 -14.39
C GLN A 159 -9.40 -25.53 -13.69
N THR A 160 -10.09 -26.59 -13.26
CA THR A 160 -11.42 -26.45 -12.67
C THR A 160 -11.34 -26.24 -11.16
N ALA A 161 -11.55 -24.99 -10.72
CA ALA A 161 -11.69 -24.67 -9.30
C ALA A 161 -13.04 -25.16 -8.76
N THR A 162 -13.05 -25.97 -7.70
CA THR A 162 -14.26 -26.36 -7.00
C THR A 162 -14.40 -25.63 -5.68
N ILE A 163 -15.62 -25.49 -5.20
CA ILE A 163 -15.89 -24.86 -3.90
C ILE A 163 -15.23 -25.65 -2.76
N GLU A 164 -15.18 -26.97 -2.87
CA GLU A 164 -14.54 -27.86 -1.89
C GLU A 164 -13.02 -27.65 -1.84
N SER A 165 -12.39 -27.50 -3.01
CA SER A 165 -10.96 -27.24 -3.08
C SER A 165 -10.59 -25.88 -2.48
N LEU A 166 -11.40 -24.84 -2.75
CA LEU A 166 -11.20 -23.54 -2.14
C LEU A 166 -11.45 -23.57 -0.62
N ARG A 167 -12.52 -24.22 -0.14
CA ARG A 167 -12.80 -24.39 1.28
C ARG A 167 -11.66 -25.07 2.04
N ARG A 168 -11.02 -26.06 1.43
CA ARG A 168 -9.86 -26.72 2.03
C ARG A 168 -8.73 -25.74 2.27
N VAL A 169 -8.37 -24.94 1.26
CA VAL A 169 -7.30 -23.91 1.38
C VAL A 169 -7.70 -22.84 2.41
N VAL A 170 -8.95 -22.38 2.39
CA VAL A 170 -9.49 -21.42 3.37
C VAL A 170 -9.32 -21.95 4.79
N THR A 171 -9.75 -23.19 5.05
CA THR A 171 -9.66 -23.82 6.38
C THR A 171 -8.22 -23.96 6.84
N GLU A 172 -7.33 -24.39 5.97
CA GLU A 172 -5.91 -24.57 6.28
C GLU A 172 -5.22 -23.23 6.60
N VAL A 173 -5.47 -22.20 5.82
CA VAL A 173 -4.91 -20.86 6.06
C VAL A 173 -5.50 -20.24 7.32
N ALA A 174 -6.83 -20.35 7.54
CA ALA A 174 -7.48 -19.85 8.73
C ALA A 174 -6.87 -20.46 10.00
N ALA A 175 -6.68 -21.77 10.04
CA ALA A 175 -6.11 -22.45 11.20
C ALA A 175 -4.70 -21.97 11.57
N ARG A 176 -3.94 -21.45 10.59
CA ARG A 176 -2.56 -20.97 10.79
C ARG A 176 -2.50 -19.47 11.12
N ARG A 177 -3.53 -18.71 10.83
CA ARG A 177 -3.56 -17.24 10.98
C ARG A 177 -4.46 -16.79 12.15
N VAL A 178 -4.70 -17.64 13.12
CA VAL A 178 -5.40 -17.27 14.35
C VAL A 178 -4.45 -16.79 15.44
N VAL A 179 -4.97 -15.99 16.37
CA VAL A 179 -4.22 -15.55 17.56
C VAL A 179 -3.81 -16.76 18.38
N GLY A 180 -2.53 -16.84 18.73
CA GLY A 180 -1.98 -17.98 19.49
C GLY A 180 -1.61 -19.21 18.65
N ALA A 181 -1.78 -19.19 17.34
CA ALA A 181 -1.26 -20.25 16.48
C ALA A 181 0.27 -20.34 16.54
N GLN A 182 0.82 -21.53 16.29
CA GLN A 182 2.26 -21.70 16.19
C GLN A 182 2.84 -20.76 15.12
N VAL A 183 4.08 -20.32 15.35
CA VAL A 183 4.81 -19.48 14.39
C VAL A 183 4.90 -20.22 13.04
N HIS A 184 4.30 -19.66 12.02
CA HIS A 184 4.27 -20.23 10.67
C HIS A 184 4.69 -19.17 9.64
N PRO A 185 5.41 -19.53 8.56
CA PRO A 185 5.82 -18.57 7.53
C PRO A 185 4.68 -17.74 6.95
N LEU A 186 3.49 -18.32 6.80
CA LEU A 186 2.29 -17.61 6.33
C LEU A 186 1.91 -16.40 7.22
N ASN A 187 2.28 -16.40 8.52
CA ASN A 187 2.01 -15.29 9.44
C ASN A 187 2.94 -14.11 9.23
N GLN A 188 4.02 -14.28 8.48
CA GLN A 188 4.93 -13.20 8.10
C GLN A 188 4.52 -12.51 6.80
N LEU A 189 3.60 -13.09 6.05
CA LEU A 189 3.11 -12.53 4.80
C LEU A 189 1.94 -11.59 5.04
N ALA A 190 1.91 -10.47 4.33
CA ALA A 190 0.78 -9.54 4.34
C ALA A 190 0.33 -9.12 5.75
N ARG A 191 1.27 -8.75 6.61
CA ARG A 191 0.99 -8.41 8.02
C ARG A 191 0.09 -7.17 8.16
N GLU A 192 0.24 -6.22 7.29
CA GLU A 192 -0.61 -5.03 7.17
C GLU A 192 -2.06 -5.40 6.85
N ARG A 193 -2.27 -6.46 6.06
CA ARG A 193 -3.62 -6.97 5.74
C ARG A 193 -4.23 -7.78 6.90
N ILE A 194 -3.40 -8.44 7.74
CA ILE A 194 -3.89 -9.00 9.01
C ILE A 194 -4.45 -7.87 9.88
N LEU A 195 -3.70 -6.78 10.01
CA LEU A 195 -4.12 -5.63 10.79
C LEU A 195 -5.42 -5.03 10.23
N ARG A 196 -5.54 -4.86 8.90
CA ARG A 196 -6.76 -4.43 8.23
C ARG A 196 -7.93 -5.35 8.57
N HIS A 197 -7.76 -6.66 8.43
CA HIS A 197 -8.79 -7.64 8.73
C HIS A 197 -9.30 -7.49 10.17
N VAL A 198 -8.40 -7.47 11.15
CA VAL A 198 -8.75 -7.33 12.58
C VAL A 198 -9.51 -6.02 12.84
N VAL A 199 -9.05 -4.91 12.29
CA VAL A 199 -9.68 -3.60 12.49
C VAL A 199 -11.01 -3.50 11.75
N CYS A 200 -11.16 -4.08 10.56
CA CYS A 200 -12.46 -4.13 9.87
C CYS A 200 -13.50 -4.95 10.63
N GLN A 201 -13.09 -5.98 11.40
CA GLN A 201 -13.98 -6.73 12.30
C GLN A 201 -14.31 -5.96 13.59
N SER A 202 -13.48 -4.99 13.96
CA SER A 202 -13.63 -4.16 15.17
C SER A 202 -13.32 -2.70 14.87
N PRO A 203 -14.14 -2.02 14.06
CA PRO A 203 -13.82 -0.68 13.53
C PRO A 203 -13.73 0.40 14.60
N ASN A 204 -14.30 0.20 15.76
CA ASN A 204 -14.17 1.07 16.92
C ASN A 204 -12.73 1.25 17.42
N LEU A 205 -11.82 0.33 17.11
CA LEU A 205 -10.38 0.45 17.42
C LEU A 205 -9.73 1.69 16.78
N VAL A 206 -10.31 2.19 15.71
CA VAL A 206 -9.82 3.39 14.97
C VAL A 206 -10.90 4.49 14.91
N GLY A 207 -11.88 4.49 15.81
CA GLY A 207 -12.93 5.50 15.84
C GLY A 207 -13.92 5.42 14.67
N ALA A 208 -14.06 4.26 14.03
CA ALA A 208 -15.02 4.06 12.96
C ALA A 208 -16.25 3.26 13.41
N GLN A 209 -17.40 3.48 12.74
CA GLN A 209 -18.61 2.66 12.88
C GLN A 209 -18.55 1.45 11.94
N SER A 210 -18.04 1.64 10.74
CA SER A 210 -17.93 0.60 9.72
C SER A 210 -16.71 0.82 8.85
N LEU A 211 -16.06 -0.27 8.43
CA LEU A 211 -14.94 -0.27 7.52
C LEU A 211 -15.06 -1.45 6.55
N SER A 212 -14.64 -1.24 5.34
CA SER A 212 -14.46 -2.28 4.32
C SER A 212 -13.14 -2.06 3.58
N ALA A 213 -12.55 -3.14 3.08
CA ALA A 213 -11.34 -3.05 2.28
C ALA A 213 -11.55 -2.12 1.08
N ALA A 214 -10.57 -1.27 0.81
CA ALA A 214 -10.58 -0.32 -0.30
C ALA A 214 -9.29 -0.43 -1.10
N GLN A 215 -9.36 0.00 -2.38
CA GLN A 215 -8.22 -0.06 -3.27
C GLN A 215 -7.10 0.87 -2.81
N PRO A 216 -5.86 0.38 -2.65
CA PRO A 216 -4.70 1.22 -2.37
C PRO A 216 -4.28 2.01 -3.63
N PRO A 217 -3.55 3.15 -3.48
CA PRO A 217 -3.08 3.94 -4.61
C PRO A 217 -2.03 3.22 -5.47
N SER A 218 -1.29 2.29 -4.88
CA SER A 218 -0.28 1.50 -5.57
C SER A 218 -0.53 0.00 -5.44
N ARG A 219 -0.23 -0.73 -6.53
CA ARG A 219 -0.44 -2.18 -6.60
C ARG A 219 0.70 -2.92 -5.89
N ARG A 220 0.35 -3.92 -5.08
CA ARG A 220 1.31 -4.88 -4.55
C ARG A 220 1.74 -5.86 -5.63
N ARG A 221 3.04 -6.06 -5.81
CA ARG A 221 3.61 -6.92 -6.87
C ARG A 221 3.67 -8.38 -6.46
N ASN A 222 3.97 -8.65 -5.19
CA ASN A 222 4.10 -10.01 -4.67
C ASN A 222 3.77 -10.05 -3.16
N LEU A 223 3.60 -11.27 -2.61
CA LEU A 223 3.20 -11.47 -1.22
C LEU A 223 4.26 -11.07 -0.18
N LYS A 224 5.52 -10.94 -0.57
CA LYS A 224 6.63 -10.56 0.34
C LYS A 224 6.83 -9.06 0.43
N GLU A 225 6.29 -8.31 -0.53
CA GLU A 225 6.40 -6.87 -0.55
C GLU A 225 5.55 -6.26 0.56
N ILE A 226 6.17 -5.41 1.37
CA ILE A 226 5.49 -4.68 2.43
C ILE A 226 4.92 -3.40 1.81
N VAL A 227 3.63 -3.42 1.51
CA VAL A 227 2.88 -2.27 0.99
C VAL A 227 1.72 -2.00 1.91
N PRO A 228 1.52 -0.77 2.40
CA PRO A 228 0.34 -0.43 3.19
C PRO A 228 -0.94 -0.81 2.47
N CYS A 229 -1.97 -1.19 3.20
CA CYS A 229 -3.29 -1.45 2.64
C CYS A 229 -4.33 -0.49 3.22
N VAL A 230 -5.49 -0.44 2.60
CA VAL A 230 -6.48 0.60 2.84
C VAL A 230 -7.82 -0.01 3.18
N ALA A 231 -8.55 0.65 4.09
CA ALA A 231 -9.99 0.49 4.23
C ALA A 231 -10.67 1.87 4.21
N SER A 232 -11.93 1.89 3.83
CA SER A 232 -12.76 3.08 3.89
C SER A 232 -14.10 2.78 4.55
N GLY A 233 -14.71 3.80 5.12
CA GLY A 233 -15.98 3.63 5.82
C GLY A 233 -16.54 4.90 6.41
N ILE A 234 -17.19 4.76 7.55
CA ILE A 234 -17.85 5.84 8.29
C ILE A 234 -17.25 5.91 9.69
N SER A 235 -16.81 7.10 10.10
CA SER A 235 -16.34 7.37 11.46
C SER A 235 -17.50 7.39 12.46
N GLN A 236 -17.19 7.38 13.76
CA GLN A 236 -18.21 7.52 14.81
C GLN A 236 -18.95 8.85 14.75
N THR A 237 -18.38 9.87 14.14
CA THR A 237 -19.03 11.18 13.91
C THR A 237 -19.91 11.20 12.66
N GLY A 238 -20.00 10.10 11.91
CA GLY A 238 -20.78 9.99 10.67
C GLY A 238 -20.06 10.51 9.41
N GLN A 239 -18.80 10.90 9.53
CA GLN A 239 -18.00 11.37 8.40
C GLN A 239 -17.35 10.19 7.64
N LYS A 240 -16.98 10.42 6.38
CA LYS A 240 -16.17 9.46 5.63
C LYS A 240 -14.79 9.36 6.25
N VAL A 241 -14.27 8.13 6.38
CA VAL A 241 -12.94 7.86 6.88
C VAL A 241 -12.18 6.95 5.93
N VAL A 242 -10.90 7.22 5.77
CA VAL A 242 -9.93 6.37 5.07
C VAL A 242 -8.87 5.95 6.08
N VAL A 243 -8.69 4.65 6.25
CA VAL A 243 -7.74 4.07 7.20
C VAL A 243 -6.63 3.38 6.45
N ILE A 244 -5.40 3.74 6.78
CA ILE A 244 -4.18 3.18 6.21
C ILE A 244 -3.56 2.23 7.22
N PHE A 245 -3.31 1.00 6.81
CA PHE A 245 -2.69 -0.03 7.65
C PHE A 245 -1.26 -0.26 7.24
N SER A 246 -0.34 -0.11 8.18
CA SER A 246 1.09 -0.35 7.99
C SER A 246 1.66 -1.14 9.15
N VAL A 247 2.66 -1.96 8.87
CA VAL A 247 3.41 -2.73 9.88
C VAL A 247 4.90 -2.55 9.61
N GLY A 248 5.62 -2.14 10.65
CA GLY A 248 7.00 -1.67 10.57
C GLY A 248 7.08 -0.15 10.44
N ILE A 249 8.29 0.37 10.52
CA ILE A 249 8.55 1.82 10.38
C ILE A 249 8.66 2.14 8.90
N ASP A 250 7.70 2.89 8.39
CA ASP A 250 7.61 3.26 6.98
C ASP A 250 7.28 4.76 6.82
N PRO A 251 8.28 5.61 6.57
CA PRO A 251 8.04 7.04 6.39
C PRO A 251 7.18 7.39 5.17
N ASP A 252 7.20 6.55 4.14
CA ASP A 252 6.41 6.77 2.92
C ASP A 252 4.92 6.47 3.11
N VAL A 253 4.51 5.88 4.25
CA VAL A 253 3.10 5.62 4.57
C VAL A 253 2.27 6.89 4.57
N VAL A 254 2.88 8.04 4.92
CA VAL A 254 2.18 9.33 5.00
C VAL A 254 1.79 9.83 3.60
N ALA A 255 2.73 9.84 2.66
CA ALA A 255 2.44 10.18 1.26
C ALA A 255 1.45 9.20 0.62
N PHE A 256 1.63 7.89 0.88
CA PHE A 256 0.69 6.85 0.45
C PHE A 256 -0.72 7.09 0.98
N GLY A 257 -0.86 7.45 2.26
CA GLY A 257 -2.16 7.72 2.88
C GLY A 257 -2.86 8.94 2.29
N ALA A 258 -2.11 9.99 2.01
CA ALA A 258 -2.65 11.18 1.36
C ALA A 258 -3.15 10.87 -0.07
N ASP A 259 -2.39 10.10 -0.85
CA ASP A 259 -2.81 9.63 -2.17
C ASP A 259 -4.05 8.72 -2.10
N ALA A 260 -4.11 7.81 -1.10
CA ALA A 260 -5.28 6.94 -0.89
C ALA A 260 -6.54 7.75 -0.55
N ARG A 261 -6.43 8.76 0.31
CA ARG A 261 -7.52 9.67 0.63
C ARG A 261 -7.98 10.44 -0.61
N GLU A 262 -7.05 10.98 -1.39
CA GLU A 262 -7.39 11.71 -2.62
C GLU A 262 -8.12 10.81 -3.63
N GLN A 263 -7.69 9.55 -3.76
CA GLN A 263 -8.30 8.59 -4.67
C GLN A 263 -9.71 8.17 -4.25
N ILE A 264 -9.96 7.99 -2.94
CA ILE A 264 -11.22 7.46 -2.42
C ILE A 264 -12.21 8.59 -2.14
N ASN A 265 -11.79 9.56 -1.36
CA ASN A 265 -12.56 10.77 -1.01
C ASN A 265 -11.64 11.81 -0.39
N SER A 266 -11.35 12.88 -1.13
CA SER A 266 -10.43 13.94 -0.70
C SER A 266 -10.87 14.70 0.57
N ASN A 267 -12.13 14.57 0.98
CA ASN A 267 -12.68 15.18 2.21
C ASN A 267 -12.82 14.19 3.37
N ALA A 268 -12.39 12.93 3.20
CA ALA A 268 -12.43 11.95 4.26
C ALA A 268 -11.41 12.27 5.36
N GLU A 269 -11.74 11.89 6.59
CA GLU A 269 -10.79 11.79 7.69
C GLU A 269 -9.72 10.76 7.34
N LEU A 270 -8.45 11.06 7.59
CA LEU A 270 -7.33 10.15 7.32
C LEU A 270 -6.79 9.60 8.64
N VAL A 271 -6.80 8.29 8.78
CA VAL A 271 -6.34 7.59 9.98
C VAL A 271 -5.21 6.63 9.61
N PHE A 272 -4.10 6.67 10.36
CA PHE A 272 -3.01 5.71 10.24
C PHE A 272 -3.09 4.69 11.37
N ALA A 273 -3.28 3.42 11.03
CA ALA A 273 -3.32 2.30 11.96
C ALA A 273 -2.05 1.46 11.84
N CYS A 274 -1.29 1.40 12.92
CA CYS A 274 -0.08 0.59 13.01
C CYS A 274 0.09 0.02 14.42
N PRO A 275 0.90 -1.04 14.61
CA PRO A 275 1.25 -1.51 15.94
C PRO A 275 1.94 -0.40 16.75
N THR A 276 1.64 -0.30 18.05
CA THR A 276 2.18 0.75 18.93
C THR A 276 3.71 0.84 18.89
N ARG A 277 4.39 -0.29 18.76
CA ARG A 277 5.87 -0.34 18.66
C ARG A 277 6.43 0.29 17.38
N ASP A 278 5.60 0.46 16.35
CA ASP A 278 5.99 1.00 15.03
C ASP A 278 5.71 2.52 14.94
N ILE A 279 5.09 3.11 15.99
CA ILE A 279 4.85 4.55 16.08
C ILE A 279 6.17 5.23 16.42
N VAL A 280 6.67 6.05 15.50
CA VAL A 280 7.89 6.83 15.71
C VAL A 280 7.62 8.32 15.52
N PRO A 281 8.18 9.21 16.39
CA PRO A 281 7.88 10.65 16.36
C PRO A 281 8.14 11.30 14.98
N ALA A 282 9.14 10.81 14.26
CA ALA A 282 9.48 11.36 12.95
C ALA A 282 8.38 11.11 11.89
N VAL A 283 7.74 9.94 11.90
CA VAL A 283 6.61 9.64 10.99
C VAL A 283 5.37 10.42 11.42
N THR A 284 5.13 10.55 12.73
CA THR A 284 4.04 11.39 13.26
C THR A 284 4.19 12.83 12.79
N LYS A 285 5.41 13.39 12.88
CA LYS A 285 5.70 14.73 12.39
C LYS A 285 5.43 14.89 10.89
N LEU A 286 5.75 13.87 10.08
CA LEU A 286 5.41 13.91 8.65
C LEU A 286 3.89 13.96 8.42
N ALA A 287 3.12 13.21 9.21
CA ALA A 287 1.66 13.20 9.10
C ALA A 287 1.06 14.59 9.47
N GLU A 288 1.61 15.25 10.48
CA GLU A 288 1.23 16.63 10.88
C GLU A 288 1.56 17.67 9.80
N MET A 289 2.49 17.37 8.89
CA MET A 289 2.87 18.24 7.77
C MET A 289 1.97 18.09 6.55
N LEU A 290 1.00 17.21 6.55
CA LEU A 290 0.05 17.12 5.45
C LEU A 290 -0.77 18.42 5.34
N ASN A 291 -1.04 18.87 4.12
CA ASN A 291 -1.87 20.06 3.85
C ASN A 291 -3.30 19.91 4.39
N LYS A 292 -3.75 18.65 4.53
CA LYS A 292 -5.00 18.26 5.19
C LYS A 292 -4.65 17.13 6.15
N PRO A 293 -4.33 17.44 7.41
CA PRO A 293 -4.00 16.44 8.41
C PRO A 293 -5.19 15.55 8.77
#